data_a167460ecf99a4f15a59cc4e11876757
#
_entry.id   a167460ecf99a4f15a59cc4e11876757
#
_cell.length_a   1.000
_cell.length_b   1.000
_cell.length_c   1.000
_cell.angle_alpha   90.00
_cell.angle_beta   90.00
_cell.angle_gamma   90.00
#
_symmetry.space_group_name_H-M   'P 1'
#
loop_
_entity.id
_entity.type
_entity.pdbx_description
1 polymer ?
#
loop_
_entity_poly.entity_id
_entity_poly.type
_entity_poly.pdbx_seq_one_letter_code
_entity_poly.pdbx_strand_id
1 'polypeptide(L)'
;MSKYARAQDMDSWLEDPRIAERGFAHRWESSVTTGNGEDAFLSLVDQHLRPDSDLLDFGCGHGELTLNLTARCRSIAGIDRDSEYLKLARELAIERGAVNVQFIEVDLAQPDEEESAFVEIPFADDSIDLFINRRGPVLRCYLSEAIRIARAGASIVGLHPTGNTPAPTWRDELPRQYYDVFIALPFEEVTGWVTKPLDAAGISDYSLWWVDVPEILRNPHELYVRFSAGHITDVPDYSEVAQQLEAIFQHHATSDGVLLRHQRLLWKVNIPK
;
A
#
# COMPACT_ATOMS: atom_id res chain seq x y z
N MET A 1 3.62 0.17 -26.87
CA MET A 1 3.57 0.99 -25.65
C MET A 1 2.26 0.64 -24.98
N SER A 2 2.28 0.14 -23.75
CA SER A 2 1.07 -0.17 -22.99
C SER A 2 0.26 1.11 -22.82
N LYS A 3 -1.05 1.06 -23.13
CA LYS A 3 -2.00 2.17 -22.94
C LYS A 3 -2.27 2.48 -21.47
N TYR A 4 -1.62 1.78 -20.55
CA TYR A 4 -1.80 1.95 -19.11
C TYR A 4 -0.75 2.92 -18.61
N ALA A 5 -1.21 4.01 -17.99
CA ALA A 5 -0.36 4.75 -17.09
C ALA A 5 0.10 3.74 -16.02
N ARG A 6 1.33 3.26 -16.13
CA ARG A 6 1.93 2.57 -14.99
C ARG A 6 1.80 3.51 -13.81
N ALA A 7 1.57 2.95 -12.63
CA ALA A 7 1.61 3.67 -11.37
C ALA A 7 2.98 4.37 -11.08
N GLN A 8 3.77 4.61 -12.12
CA GLN A 8 5.00 5.38 -12.11
C GLN A 8 4.74 6.87 -12.11
N ASP A 9 3.57 7.30 -12.59
CA ASP A 9 3.14 8.68 -12.48
C ASP A 9 2.22 8.81 -11.27
N MET A 10 2.85 8.88 -10.10
CA MET A 10 2.15 9.10 -8.83
C MET A 10 1.40 10.44 -8.83
N ASP A 11 1.85 11.41 -9.60
CA ASP A 11 1.20 12.71 -9.67
C ASP A 11 -0.15 12.62 -10.39
N SER A 12 -0.24 11.83 -11.46
CA SER A 12 -1.53 11.56 -12.13
C SER A 12 -2.50 10.74 -11.25
N TRP A 13 -1.98 9.97 -10.33
CA TRP A 13 -2.76 9.23 -9.33
C TRP A 13 -3.34 10.15 -8.26
N LEU A 14 -2.57 11.13 -7.82
CA LEU A 14 -2.98 12.14 -6.83
C LEU A 14 -4.00 13.13 -7.41
N GLU A 15 -3.92 13.39 -8.72
CA GLU A 15 -4.88 14.21 -9.44
C GLU A 15 -6.23 13.51 -9.73
N ASP A 16 -6.35 12.18 -9.48
CA ASP A 16 -7.64 11.49 -9.63
C ASP A 16 -8.62 11.99 -8.56
N PRO A 17 -9.69 12.71 -8.92
CA PRO A 17 -10.65 13.26 -7.96
C PRO A 17 -11.25 12.22 -7.02
N ARG A 18 -11.28 10.96 -7.45
CA ARG A 18 -11.79 9.83 -6.67
C ARG A 18 -10.84 9.43 -5.54
N ILE A 19 -9.54 9.68 -5.71
CA ILE A 19 -8.53 9.47 -4.68
C ILE A 19 -8.54 10.66 -3.72
N ALA A 20 -8.64 11.89 -4.23
CA ALA A 20 -8.74 13.09 -3.42
C ALA A 20 -9.97 13.08 -2.49
N GLU A 21 -11.13 12.57 -2.96
CA GLU A 21 -12.33 12.48 -2.13
C GLU A 21 -12.28 11.40 -1.04
N ARG A 22 -11.53 10.34 -1.23
CA ARG A 22 -11.66 9.11 -0.42
C ARG A 22 -10.35 8.54 0.10
N GLY A 23 -9.19 9.07 -0.29
CA GLY A 23 -7.87 8.56 0.06
C GLY A 23 -7.52 7.21 -0.58
N PHE A 24 -6.31 6.75 -0.37
CA PHE A 24 -5.83 5.46 -0.90
C PHE A 24 -6.49 4.23 -0.25
N ALA A 25 -7.02 4.38 0.96
CA ALA A 25 -7.53 3.26 1.74
C ALA A 25 -8.82 2.69 1.16
N HIS A 26 -9.65 3.54 0.61
CA HIS A 26 -11.07 3.27 0.50
C HIS A 26 -11.49 2.25 -0.56
N ARG A 27 -10.72 2.02 -1.62
CA ARG A 27 -11.13 1.07 -2.67
C ARG A 27 -10.99 -0.37 -2.26
N TRP A 28 -9.92 -0.67 -1.56
CA TRP A 28 -9.66 -2.01 -1.04
C TRP A 28 -10.59 -2.35 0.13
N GLU A 29 -10.95 -1.36 0.93
CA GLU A 29 -11.82 -1.55 2.09
C GLU A 29 -13.29 -1.72 1.71
N SER A 30 -13.73 -1.13 0.60
CA SER A 30 -15.13 -1.24 0.17
C SER A 30 -15.47 -2.55 -0.53
N SER A 31 -14.51 -3.18 -1.19
CA SER A 31 -14.72 -4.38 -2.00
C SER A 31 -14.01 -5.62 -1.49
N VAL A 32 -12.98 -5.46 -0.65
CA VAL A 32 -12.21 -6.59 -0.10
C VAL A 32 -12.82 -7.06 1.21
N THR A 33 -13.17 -8.35 1.25
CA THR A 33 -13.72 -9.01 2.43
C THR A 33 -12.64 -9.27 3.48
N THR A 34 -13.04 -9.88 4.61
CA THR A 34 -12.11 -10.35 5.65
C THR A 34 -10.97 -11.18 5.06
N GLY A 35 -9.76 -10.98 5.52
CA GLY A 35 -8.57 -11.67 5.02
C GLY A 35 -7.75 -10.85 4.01
N ASN A 36 -7.93 -9.53 3.99
CA ASN A 36 -7.26 -8.60 3.05
C ASN A 36 -5.76 -8.36 3.33
N GLY A 37 -5.18 -9.07 4.28
CA GLY A 37 -3.80 -8.89 4.72
C GLY A 37 -3.60 -7.77 5.75
N GLU A 38 -4.56 -6.89 5.94
CA GLU A 38 -4.48 -5.82 6.95
C GLU A 38 -4.47 -6.42 8.36
N ASP A 39 -5.32 -7.41 8.64
CA ASP A 39 -5.36 -8.09 9.94
C ASP A 39 -4.04 -8.80 10.23
N ALA A 40 -3.45 -9.45 9.23
CA ALA A 40 -2.14 -10.10 9.36
C ALA A 40 -1.03 -9.06 9.59
N PHE A 41 -1.07 -7.94 8.89
CA PHE A 41 -0.15 -6.83 9.08
C PHE A 41 -0.28 -6.23 10.49
N LEU A 42 -1.49 -5.90 10.93
CA LEU A 42 -1.72 -5.36 12.27
C LEU A 42 -1.31 -6.35 13.36
N SER A 43 -1.61 -7.64 13.18
CA SER A 43 -1.16 -8.69 14.11
C SER A 43 0.36 -8.75 14.21
N LEU A 44 1.07 -8.52 13.11
CA LEU A 44 2.53 -8.48 13.10
C LEU A 44 3.06 -7.21 13.75
N VAL A 45 2.43 -6.06 13.50
CA VAL A 45 2.73 -4.80 14.21
C VAL A 45 2.55 -5.00 15.72
N ASP A 46 1.46 -5.62 16.15
CA ASP A 46 1.13 -5.86 17.55
C ASP A 46 2.17 -6.71 18.29
N GLN A 47 2.86 -7.61 17.60
CA GLN A 47 3.94 -8.42 18.18
C GLN A 47 5.17 -7.60 18.54
N HIS A 48 5.36 -6.44 17.92
CA HIS A 48 6.53 -5.57 18.08
C HIS A 48 6.22 -4.25 18.79
N LEU A 49 4.94 -3.86 18.81
CA LEU A 49 4.49 -2.62 19.42
C LEU A 49 4.46 -2.75 20.94
N ARG A 50 5.06 -1.79 21.62
CA ARG A 50 5.05 -1.66 23.09
C ARG A 50 4.58 -0.26 23.49
N PRO A 51 4.01 -0.09 24.70
CA PRO A 51 3.57 1.22 25.20
C PRO A 51 4.69 2.27 25.29
N ASP A 52 5.94 1.84 25.37
CA ASP A 52 7.13 2.69 25.44
C ASP A 52 7.85 2.84 24.08
N SER A 53 7.30 2.29 23.01
CA SER A 53 7.88 2.39 21.67
C SER A 53 7.68 3.76 21.02
N ASP A 54 8.71 4.21 20.33
CA ASP A 54 8.64 5.30 19.34
C ASP A 54 8.50 4.69 17.94
N LEU A 55 7.49 5.12 17.20
CA LEU A 55 7.14 4.58 15.89
C LEU A 55 7.36 5.59 14.77
N LEU A 56 7.66 5.07 13.58
CA LEU A 56 7.65 5.82 12.34
C LEU A 56 6.83 5.10 11.27
N ASP A 57 5.84 5.80 10.70
CA ASP A 57 4.95 5.33 9.63
C ASP A 57 5.40 5.92 8.29
N PHE A 58 5.90 5.07 7.39
CA PHE A 58 6.38 5.45 6.07
C PHE A 58 5.23 5.50 5.04
N GLY A 59 4.97 6.66 4.47
CA GLY A 59 3.87 6.86 3.55
C GLY A 59 2.53 6.83 4.30
N CYS A 60 2.41 7.64 5.34
CA CYS A 60 1.26 7.63 6.24
C CYS A 60 -0.05 8.13 5.61
N GLY A 61 0.02 8.81 4.45
CA GLY A 61 -1.13 9.45 3.81
C GLY A 61 -1.85 10.40 4.77
N HIS A 62 -3.18 10.27 4.84
CA HIS A 62 -4.02 11.06 5.75
C HIS A 62 -3.99 10.59 7.22
N GLY A 63 -3.06 9.72 7.58
CA GLY A 63 -2.72 9.39 8.97
C GLY A 63 -3.67 8.45 9.70
N GLU A 64 -4.59 7.77 9.02
CA GLU A 64 -5.56 6.89 9.69
C GLU A 64 -4.90 5.80 10.53
N LEU A 65 -3.97 5.03 9.94
CA LEU A 65 -3.23 3.99 10.66
C LEU A 65 -2.40 4.59 11.78
N THR A 66 -1.66 5.65 11.48
CA THR A 66 -0.84 6.39 12.45
C THR A 66 -1.66 6.78 13.68
N LEU A 67 -2.83 7.39 13.47
CA LEU A 67 -3.72 7.83 14.54
C LEU A 67 -4.34 6.67 15.34
N ASN A 68 -4.65 5.55 14.69
CA ASN A 68 -5.18 4.37 15.38
C ASN A 68 -4.14 3.71 16.33
N LEU A 69 -2.86 3.99 16.14
CA LEU A 69 -1.78 3.44 16.98
C LEU A 69 -1.37 4.38 18.14
N THR A 70 -1.80 5.63 18.17
CA THR A 70 -1.38 6.62 19.16
C THR A 70 -1.61 6.20 20.62
N ALA A 71 -2.74 5.53 20.91
CA ALA A 71 -3.07 5.07 22.28
C ALA A 71 -2.21 3.88 22.74
N ARG A 72 -1.33 3.34 21.90
CA ARG A 72 -0.63 2.07 22.10
C ARG A 72 0.89 2.21 22.11
N CYS A 73 1.40 3.42 21.97
CA CYS A 73 2.83 3.71 21.89
C CYS A 73 3.17 5.01 22.66
N ARG A 74 4.46 5.22 22.92
CA ARG A 74 4.94 6.46 23.53
C ARG A 74 4.78 7.64 22.57
N SER A 75 5.24 7.50 21.36
CA SER A 75 5.09 8.48 20.29
C SER A 75 5.03 7.81 18.94
N ILE A 76 4.41 8.50 17.98
CA ILE A 76 4.40 8.07 16.59
C ILE A 76 4.56 9.26 15.67
N ALA A 77 5.35 9.07 14.62
CA ALA A 77 5.44 10.03 13.53
C ALA A 77 4.94 9.38 12.25
N GLY A 78 4.16 10.12 11.46
CA GLY A 78 3.84 9.78 10.09
C GLY A 78 4.64 10.67 9.14
N ILE A 79 5.26 10.08 8.13
CA ILE A 79 5.90 10.83 7.06
C ILE A 79 5.23 10.52 5.73
N ASP A 80 5.02 11.55 4.94
CA ASP A 80 4.48 11.45 3.57
C ASP A 80 5.00 12.61 2.74
N ARG A 81 4.98 12.48 1.41
CA ARG A 81 5.35 13.56 0.50
C ARG A 81 4.18 14.50 0.19
N ASP A 82 2.95 14.06 0.40
CA ASP A 82 1.75 14.80 0.07
C ASP A 82 1.34 15.73 1.21
N SER A 83 1.58 17.04 1.02
CA SER A 83 1.27 18.08 2.00
C SER A 83 -0.24 18.18 2.30
N GLU A 84 -1.12 17.91 1.33
CA GLU A 84 -2.56 17.95 1.53
C GLU A 84 -3.05 16.77 2.40
N TYR A 85 -2.50 15.56 2.18
CA TYR A 85 -2.75 14.44 3.08
C TYR A 85 -2.27 14.70 4.49
N LEU A 86 -1.07 15.27 4.64
CA LEU A 86 -0.53 15.62 5.96
C LEU A 86 -1.35 16.71 6.65
N LYS A 87 -1.94 17.63 5.91
CA LYS A 87 -2.87 18.61 6.45
C LYS A 87 -4.11 17.94 7.02
N LEU A 88 -4.75 17.03 6.26
CA LEU A 88 -5.87 16.23 6.73
C LEU A 88 -5.49 15.39 7.95
N ALA A 89 -4.32 14.77 7.95
CA ALA A 89 -3.83 14.00 9.09
C ALA A 89 -3.71 14.85 10.38
N ARG A 90 -3.20 16.09 10.25
CA ARG A 90 -3.10 17.02 11.38
C ARG A 90 -4.48 17.47 11.89
N GLU A 91 -5.42 17.73 10.99
CA GLU A 91 -6.80 18.07 11.33
C GLU A 91 -7.48 16.92 12.10
N LEU A 92 -7.36 15.68 11.60
CA LEU A 92 -7.85 14.49 12.27
C LEU A 92 -7.17 14.24 13.63
N ALA A 93 -5.88 14.52 13.77
CA ALA A 93 -5.18 14.42 15.05
C ALA A 93 -5.77 15.36 16.10
N ILE A 94 -6.05 16.59 15.70
CA ILE A 94 -6.70 17.59 16.57
C ILE A 94 -8.11 17.12 16.95
N GLU A 95 -8.91 16.68 15.99
CA GLU A 95 -10.26 16.19 16.22
C GLU A 95 -10.30 15.02 17.20
N ARG A 96 -9.35 14.08 17.09
CA ARG A 96 -9.24 12.92 17.96
C ARG A 96 -8.52 13.19 19.29
N GLY A 97 -8.00 14.41 19.48
CA GLY A 97 -7.23 14.77 20.67
C GLY A 97 -5.90 14.01 20.84
N ALA A 98 -5.32 13.56 19.73
CA ALA A 98 -4.05 12.86 19.72
C ALA A 98 -2.89 13.84 19.98
N VAL A 99 -2.12 13.65 21.05
CA VAL A 99 -1.06 14.57 21.50
C VAL A 99 0.36 14.03 21.30
N ASN A 100 0.49 12.72 21.08
CA ASN A 100 1.77 12.03 20.92
C ASN A 100 2.05 11.64 19.46
N VAL A 101 1.51 12.40 18.51
CA VAL A 101 1.68 12.19 17.08
C VAL A 101 2.23 13.43 16.40
N GLN A 102 3.07 13.24 15.39
CA GLN A 102 3.51 14.30 14.47
C GLN A 102 3.43 13.83 13.02
N PHE A 103 3.19 14.76 12.11
CA PHE A 103 3.15 14.52 10.67
C PHE A 103 4.16 15.42 9.96
N ILE A 104 5.08 14.81 9.22
CA ILE A 104 6.24 15.47 8.63
C ILE A 104 6.25 15.22 7.13
N GLU A 105 6.43 16.28 6.36
CA GLU A 105 6.58 16.18 4.91
C GLU A 105 8.00 15.71 4.58
N VAL A 106 8.11 14.55 3.95
CA VAL A 106 9.36 13.97 3.46
C VAL A 106 9.08 13.26 2.16
N ASP A 107 9.74 13.67 1.09
CA ASP A 107 9.67 12.97 -0.18
C ASP A 107 10.72 11.86 -0.25
N LEU A 108 10.26 10.62 -0.08
CA LEU A 108 11.08 9.42 -0.19
C LEU A 108 11.07 8.84 -1.62
N ALA A 109 10.31 9.43 -2.54
CA ALA A 109 10.32 9.02 -3.93
C ALA A 109 11.63 9.48 -4.56
N GLN A 110 12.42 8.52 -5.04
CA GLN A 110 13.66 8.84 -5.74
C GLN A 110 13.40 9.08 -7.22
N PRO A 111 13.93 10.13 -7.81
CA PRO A 111 14.09 10.21 -9.25
C PRO A 111 15.04 9.10 -9.73
N ASP A 112 14.97 8.79 -11.00
CA ASP A 112 15.65 7.70 -11.71
C ASP A 112 17.08 7.34 -11.24
N GLU A 113 17.43 6.09 -11.39
CA GLU A 113 18.49 5.28 -10.79
C GLU A 113 19.94 5.82 -10.74
N GLU A 114 20.28 6.95 -11.32
CA GLU A 114 21.68 7.42 -11.44
C GLU A 114 22.11 8.53 -10.48
N GLU A 115 21.19 9.25 -9.86
CA GLU A 115 21.50 10.26 -8.84
C GLU A 115 20.56 10.10 -7.62
N SER A 116 20.84 9.16 -6.75
CA SER A 116 20.15 9.05 -5.47
C SER A 116 20.50 10.25 -4.58
N ALA A 117 19.68 11.29 -4.64
CA ALA A 117 19.74 12.29 -3.59
C ALA A 117 19.37 11.58 -2.27
N PHE A 118 20.34 11.54 -1.36
CA PHE A 118 20.12 11.03 -0.02
C PHE A 118 19.07 11.92 0.67
N VAL A 119 17.94 11.31 1.03
CA VAL A 119 16.87 12.00 1.76
C VAL A 119 17.11 11.76 3.25
N GLU A 120 17.54 12.78 3.97
CA GLU A 120 17.67 12.73 5.42
C GLU A 120 16.29 12.79 6.06
N ILE A 121 15.96 11.78 6.87
CA ILE A 121 14.75 11.78 7.68
C ILE A 121 15.04 12.53 8.99
N PRO A 122 14.23 13.53 9.40
CA PRO A 122 14.55 14.45 10.48
C PRO A 122 14.39 13.81 11.88
N PHE A 123 15.05 12.69 12.09
CA PHE A 123 15.13 11.99 13.38
C PHE A 123 16.58 11.75 13.76
N ALA A 124 16.85 11.81 15.07
CA ALA A 124 18.17 11.49 15.60
C ALA A 124 18.51 10.01 15.40
N ASP A 125 19.79 9.70 15.36
CA ASP A 125 20.25 8.31 15.42
C ASP A 125 19.68 7.60 16.66
N ASP A 126 19.43 6.31 16.55
CA ASP A 126 18.97 5.47 17.68
C ASP A 126 17.68 6.01 18.36
N SER A 127 16.71 6.48 17.59
CA SER A 127 15.51 7.13 18.12
C SER A 127 14.20 6.36 17.93
N ILE A 128 14.14 5.38 17.00
CA ILE A 128 12.92 4.69 16.60
C ILE A 128 13.01 3.19 16.94
N ASP A 129 11.94 2.65 17.53
CA ASP A 129 11.82 1.23 17.92
C ASP A 129 11.11 0.38 16.86
N LEU A 130 10.12 0.95 16.19
CA LEU A 130 9.30 0.24 15.22
C LEU A 130 8.98 1.11 14.02
N PHE A 131 9.25 0.58 12.85
CA PHE A 131 8.87 1.19 11.58
C PHE A 131 7.71 0.42 10.97
N ILE A 132 6.74 1.12 10.43
CA ILE A 132 5.63 0.54 9.69
C ILE A 132 5.56 1.13 8.29
N ASN A 133 5.17 0.30 7.34
CA ASN A 133 5.01 0.68 5.94
C ASN A 133 3.80 -0.05 5.36
N ARG A 134 2.66 0.61 5.37
CA ARG A 134 1.42 0.08 4.79
C ARG A 134 1.16 0.70 3.43
N ARG A 135 1.58 0.02 2.36
CA ARG A 135 1.41 0.50 0.96
C ARG A 135 2.18 1.81 0.67
N GLY A 136 3.18 2.08 1.45
CA GLY A 136 4.04 3.25 1.31
C GLY A 136 5.19 3.02 0.32
N PRO A 137 6.25 3.83 0.40
CA PRO A 137 7.39 3.78 -0.51
C PRO A 137 8.11 2.43 -0.45
N VAL A 138 8.79 2.07 -1.54
CA VAL A 138 9.60 0.84 -1.59
C VAL A 138 10.79 0.94 -0.65
N LEU A 139 11.19 -0.19 -0.04
CA LEU A 139 12.18 -0.26 1.02
C LEU A 139 13.52 0.41 0.65
N ARG A 140 13.96 0.30 -0.59
CA ARG A 140 15.21 0.90 -1.08
C ARG A 140 15.29 2.43 -0.85
N CYS A 141 14.15 3.11 -0.83
CA CYS A 141 14.09 4.57 -0.73
C CYS A 141 14.41 5.09 0.67
N TYR A 142 14.31 4.24 1.69
CA TYR A 142 14.47 4.68 3.08
C TYR A 142 15.27 3.75 3.98
N LEU A 143 15.74 2.59 3.48
CA LEU A 143 16.42 1.58 4.33
C LEU A 143 17.64 2.13 5.04
N SER A 144 18.49 2.91 4.37
CA SER A 144 19.70 3.50 4.97
C SER A 144 19.36 4.41 6.14
N GLU A 145 18.33 5.24 5.99
CA GLU A 145 17.87 6.12 7.03
C GLU A 145 17.17 5.35 8.16
N ALA A 146 16.35 4.35 7.81
CA ALA A 146 15.76 3.48 8.81
C ALA A 146 16.84 2.79 9.67
N ILE A 147 17.94 2.34 9.06
CA ILE A 147 19.09 1.79 9.81
C ILE A 147 19.72 2.84 10.70
N ARG A 148 19.94 4.06 10.23
CA ARG A 148 20.55 5.15 11.00
C ARG A 148 19.74 5.48 12.26
N ILE A 149 18.43 5.70 12.10
CA ILE A 149 17.56 6.15 13.18
C ILE A 149 16.98 5.02 14.04
N ALA A 150 17.19 3.75 13.65
CA ALA A 150 16.72 2.59 14.40
C ALA A 150 17.46 2.46 15.75
N ARG A 151 16.75 2.11 16.81
CA ARG A 151 17.36 1.60 18.06
C ARG A 151 17.79 0.15 17.92
N ALA A 152 18.67 -0.28 18.80
CA ALA A 152 19.02 -1.70 18.89
C ALA A 152 17.76 -2.55 19.12
N GLY A 153 17.55 -3.56 18.26
CA GLY A 153 16.38 -4.43 18.29
C GLY A 153 15.12 -3.85 17.60
N ALA A 154 15.26 -2.74 16.90
CA ALA A 154 14.17 -2.19 16.09
C ALA A 154 13.78 -3.12 14.94
N SER A 155 12.53 -3.02 14.51
CA SER A 155 12.01 -3.80 13.40
C SER A 155 11.27 -2.91 12.39
N ILE A 156 11.24 -3.36 11.14
CA ILE A 156 10.37 -2.80 10.09
C ILE A 156 9.30 -3.83 9.79
N VAL A 157 8.04 -3.43 9.76
CA VAL A 157 6.91 -4.25 9.32
C VAL A 157 6.26 -3.59 8.11
N GLY A 158 6.13 -4.34 7.03
CA GLY A 158 5.57 -3.80 5.79
C GLY A 158 4.49 -4.68 5.17
N LEU A 159 3.52 -4.02 4.54
CA LEU A 159 2.51 -4.63 3.69
C LEU A 159 2.50 -3.88 2.36
N HIS A 160 3.02 -4.51 1.32
CA HIS A 160 2.96 -3.92 -0.01
C HIS A 160 1.70 -4.31 -0.76
N PRO A 161 1.07 -3.35 -1.47
CA PRO A 161 0.23 -3.71 -2.58
C PRO A 161 1.15 -4.34 -3.60
N THR A 162 1.09 -5.63 -3.73
CA THR A 162 1.65 -6.23 -4.92
C THR A 162 0.68 -5.88 -6.03
N GLY A 163 1.11 -5.36 -7.13
CA GLY A 163 0.27 -5.26 -8.32
C GLY A 163 -0.11 -6.64 -8.87
N ASN A 164 -0.05 -7.69 -8.05
CA ASN A 164 -0.28 -9.05 -8.45
C ASN A 164 -1.77 -9.39 -8.31
N THR A 165 -2.50 -9.17 -9.41
CA THR A 165 -3.89 -9.60 -9.57
C THR A 165 -3.89 -10.68 -10.66
N PRO A 166 -3.78 -11.97 -10.30
CA PRO A 166 -3.82 -13.05 -11.27
C PRO A 166 -5.09 -12.96 -12.11
N ALA A 167 -4.96 -13.14 -13.41
CA ALA A 167 -6.10 -13.12 -14.31
C ALA A 167 -7.09 -14.25 -13.93
N PRO A 168 -8.39 -13.94 -13.78
CA PRO A 168 -9.39 -14.95 -13.58
C PRO A 168 -9.60 -15.80 -14.85
N THR A 169 -10.22 -16.96 -14.71
CA THR A 169 -10.49 -17.87 -15.84
C THR A 169 -11.39 -17.25 -16.89
N TRP A 170 -12.19 -16.27 -16.53
CA TRP A 170 -13.09 -15.54 -17.41
C TRP A 170 -12.51 -14.21 -17.96
N ARG A 171 -11.19 -13.98 -17.81
CA ARG A 171 -10.54 -12.77 -18.30
C ARG A 171 -10.87 -12.47 -19.76
N ASP A 172 -10.87 -13.51 -20.61
CA ASP A 172 -11.06 -13.35 -22.05
C ASP A 172 -12.53 -13.04 -22.42
N GLU A 173 -13.45 -13.09 -21.48
CA GLU A 173 -14.83 -12.62 -21.62
C GLU A 173 -15.00 -11.14 -21.33
N LEU A 174 -13.99 -10.50 -20.72
CA LEU A 174 -14.02 -9.06 -20.46
C LEU A 174 -13.94 -8.22 -21.75
N PRO A 175 -14.42 -6.98 -21.72
CA PRO A 175 -14.05 -5.98 -22.72
C PRO A 175 -12.53 -5.90 -22.87
N ARG A 176 -12.07 -5.85 -24.13
CA ARG A 176 -10.63 -5.96 -24.43
C ARG A 176 -9.79 -4.87 -23.76
N GLN A 177 -10.40 -3.73 -23.48
CA GLN A 177 -9.78 -2.61 -22.76
C GLN A 177 -9.32 -2.99 -21.35
N TYR A 178 -9.94 -4.02 -20.75
CA TYR A 178 -9.65 -4.46 -19.37
C TYR A 178 -8.65 -5.62 -19.26
N TYR A 179 -8.15 -6.16 -20.38
CA TYR A 179 -7.26 -7.33 -20.34
C TYR A 179 -5.95 -7.09 -19.58
N ASP A 180 -5.42 -5.87 -19.66
CA ASP A 180 -4.13 -5.53 -19.05
C ASP A 180 -4.25 -5.00 -17.59
N VAL A 181 -5.46 -5.00 -17.03
CA VAL A 181 -5.67 -4.70 -15.61
C VAL A 181 -5.09 -5.80 -14.71
N PHE A 182 -4.95 -7.00 -15.27
CA PHE A 182 -4.40 -8.13 -14.55
C PHE A 182 -2.89 -8.14 -14.68
N ILE A 183 -2.22 -7.83 -13.59
CA ILE A 183 -0.76 -7.82 -13.53
C ILE A 183 -0.32 -9.05 -12.75
N ALA A 184 0.35 -9.98 -13.40
CA ALA A 184 1.04 -11.09 -12.76
C ALA A 184 2.55 -10.82 -12.82
N LEU A 185 3.07 -10.19 -11.79
CA LEU A 185 4.52 -10.02 -11.65
C LEU A 185 5.15 -11.33 -11.17
N PRO A 186 6.35 -11.67 -11.64
CA PRO A 186 7.10 -12.81 -11.12
C PRO A 186 7.32 -12.68 -9.60
N PHE A 187 7.20 -13.80 -8.89
CA PHE A 187 7.40 -13.84 -7.45
C PHE A 187 8.74 -13.20 -7.02
N GLU A 188 9.79 -13.52 -7.76
CA GLU A 188 11.15 -13.03 -7.50
C GLU A 188 11.26 -11.52 -7.72
N GLU A 189 10.48 -10.95 -8.62
CA GLU A 189 10.47 -9.50 -8.84
C GLU A 189 9.88 -8.78 -7.65
N VAL A 190 8.70 -9.22 -7.21
CA VAL A 190 7.99 -8.58 -6.09
C VAL A 190 8.73 -8.74 -4.77
N THR A 191 9.21 -9.95 -4.47
CA THR A 191 10.03 -10.18 -3.27
C THR A 191 11.35 -9.44 -3.34
N GLY A 192 11.90 -9.30 -4.55
CA GLY A 192 13.12 -8.54 -4.80
C GLY A 192 13.06 -7.07 -4.40
N TRP A 193 11.87 -6.47 -4.35
CA TRP A 193 11.72 -5.09 -3.83
C TRP A 193 12.08 -4.97 -2.35
N VAL A 194 11.98 -6.08 -1.61
CA VAL A 194 12.38 -6.15 -0.20
C VAL A 194 13.77 -6.79 -0.06
N THR A 195 14.00 -7.93 -0.69
CA THR A 195 15.23 -8.71 -0.45
C THR A 195 16.49 -8.06 -1.03
N LYS A 196 16.43 -7.50 -2.24
CA LYS A 196 17.61 -6.87 -2.87
C LYS A 196 18.24 -5.74 -2.04
N PRO A 197 17.48 -4.74 -1.53
CA PRO A 197 18.08 -3.73 -0.67
C PRO A 197 18.58 -4.28 0.66
N LEU A 198 17.95 -5.32 1.23
CA LEU A 198 18.42 -5.98 2.44
C LEU A 198 19.73 -6.73 2.21
N ASP A 199 19.81 -7.51 1.14
CA ASP A 199 21.01 -8.24 0.77
C ASP A 199 22.19 -7.28 0.52
N ALA A 200 21.93 -6.16 -0.17
CA ALA A 200 22.93 -5.11 -0.40
C ALA A 200 23.40 -4.45 0.91
N ALA A 201 22.55 -4.36 1.92
CA ALA A 201 22.88 -3.86 3.26
C ALA A 201 23.44 -4.95 4.20
N GLY A 202 23.55 -6.21 3.75
CA GLY A 202 24.03 -7.33 4.56
C GLY A 202 23.04 -7.78 5.64
N ILE A 203 21.76 -7.47 5.49
CA ILE A 203 20.70 -7.82 6.45
C ILE A 203 20.06 -9.14 6.01
N SER A 204 20.16 -10.16 6.86
CA SER A 204 19.61 -11.50 6.61
C SER A 204 18.47 -11.89 7.53
N ASP A 205 18.20 -11.12 8.59
CA ASP A 205 17.10 -11.41 9.53
C ASP A 205 15.80 -10.74 9.07
N TYR A 206 15.15 -11.39 8.11
CA TYR A 206 13.85 -10.97 7.61
C TYR A 206 12.93 -12.17 7.31
N SER A 207 11.65 -11.89 7.22
CA SER A 207 10.62 -12.86 6.86
C SER A 207 9.65 -12.26 5.85
N LEU A 208 9.19 -13.07 4.90
CA LEU A 208 8.26 -12.70 3.84
C LEU A 208 7.08 -13.67 3.85
N TRP A 209 5.87 -13.14 3.67
CA TRP A 209 4.65 -13.95 3.55
C TRP A 209 3.79 -13.43 2.41
N TRP A 210 3.23 -14.36 1.63
CA TRP A 210 2.20 -14.04 0.68
C TRP A 210 0.83 -14.16 1.33
N VAL A 211 0.00 -13.14 1.14
CA VAL A 211 -1.37 -13.10 1.61
C VAL A 211 -2.29 -13.04 0.40
N ASP A 212 -3.15 -14.05 0.26
CA ASP A 212 -4.24 -14.02 -0.71
C ASP A 212 -5.35 -13.11 -0.21
N VAL A 213 -5.77 -12.19 -1.06
CA VAL A 213 -6.80 -11.20 -0.77
C VAL A 213 -7.97 -11.40 -1.72
N PRO A 214 -9.07 -12.04 -1.27
CA PRO A 214 -10.26 -12.18 -2.08
C PRO A 214 -11.02 -10.85 -2.17
N GLU A 215 -11.38 -10.45 -3.37
CA GLU A 215 -12.28 -9.34 -3.66
C GLU A 215 -13.56 -9.88 -4.29
N ILE A 216 -14.72 -9.59 -3.68
CA ILE A 216 -16.01 -10.02 -4.19
C ILE A 216 -16.72 -8.81 -4.79
N LEU A 217 -16.99 -8.88 -6.08
CA LEU A 217 -17.74 -7.89 -6.82
C LEU A 217 -19.19 -8.37 -6.94
N ARG A 218 -20.12 -7.61 -6.38
CA ARG A 218 -21.50 -8.05 -6.12
C ARG A 218 -22.47 -7.81 -7.26
N ASN A 219 -22.07 -7.00 -8.24
CA ASN A 219 -22.90 -6.67 -9.39
C ASN A 219 -22.03 -6.22 -10.57
N PRO A 220 -22.58 -6.20 -11.81
CA PRO A 220 -21.85 -5.80 -13.00
C PRO A 220 -21.28 -4.38 -12.95
N HIS A 221 -21.92 -3.47 -12.24
CA HIS A 221 -21.43 -2.11 -12.09
C HIS A 221 -20.19 -2.05 -11.18
N GLU A 222 -20.09 -2.90 -10.15
CA GLU A 222 -18.87 -3.01 -9.36
C GLU A 222 -17.68 -3.53 -10.19
N LEU A 223 -17.92 -4.50 -11.11
CA LEU A 223 -16.92 -4.92 -12.09
C LEU A 223 -16.45 -3.72 -12.94
N TYR A 224 -17.40 -2.95 -13.48
CA TYR A 224 -17.08 -1.76 -14.26
C TYR A 224 -16.23 -0.77 -13.48
N VAL A 225 -16.66 -0.38 -12.29
CA VAL A 225 -15.93 0.55 -11.43
C VAL A 225 -14.54 0.02 -11.10
N ARG A 226 -14.41 -1.27 -10.79
CA ARG A 226 -13.14 -1.89 -10.44
C ARG A 226 -12.12 -1.86 -11.57
N PHE A 227 -12.56 -2.18 -12.80
CA PHE A 227 -11.66 -2.20 -13.95
C PHE A 227 -11.43 -0.83 -14.58
N SER A 228 -12.40 0.07 -14.47
CA SER A 228 -12.28 1.45 -14.97
C SER A 228 -11.45 2.36 -14.07
N ALA A 229 -11.04 1.86 -12.93
CA ALA A 229 -10.38 2.65 -11.91
C ALA A 229 -8.88 2.85 -12.17
N GLY A 230 -8.51 4.02 -12.62
CA GLY A 230 -7.16 4.56 -12.42
C GLY A 230 -6.03 4.03 -13.33
N HIS A 231 -6.28 3.00 -14.15
CA HIS A 231 -5.22 2.38 -14.95
C HIS A 231 -5.50 2.34 -16.46
N ILE A 232 -6.67 2.80 -16.88
CA ILE A 232 -7.09 2.77 -18.31
C ILE A 232 -7.25 4.20 -18.81
N THR A 233 -6.56 4.55 -19.87
CA THR A 233 -6.64 5.89 -20.49
C THR A 233 -7.94 6.13 -21.25
N ASP A 234 -8.54 5.08 -21.81
CA ASP A 234 -9.78 5.13 -22.59
C ASP A 234 -10.83 4.24 -21.89
N VAL A 235 -11.45 4.75 -20.81
CA VAL A 235 -12.51 4.04 -20.11
C VAL A 235 -13.78 4.12 -20.93
N PRO A 236 -14.37 2.98 -21.37
CA PRO A 236 -15.66 2.99 -22.07
C PRO A 236 -16.78 3.42 -21.11
N ASP A 237 -17.84 4.02 -21.65
CA ASP A 237 -19.04 4.24 -20.87
C ASP A 237 -19.66 2.91 -20.41
N TYR A 238 -20.26 2.89 -19.22
CA TYR A 238 -20.88 1.67 -18.69
C TYR A 238 -21.89 1.06 -19.68
N SER A 239 -22.67 1.89 -20.36
CA SER A 239 -23.66 1.45 -21.34
C SER A 239 -23.05 0.68 -22.53
N GLU A 240 -21.80 0.93 -22.85
CA GLU A 240 -21.11 0.26 -23.96
C GLU A 240 -20.65 -1.16 -23.59
N VAL A 241 -20.41 -1.41 -22.31
CA VAL A 241 -19.85 -2.69 -21.83
C VAL A 241 -20.81 -3.46 -20.92
N ALA A 242 -21.94 -2.88 -20.54
CA ALA A 242 -22.89 -3.44 -19.56
C ALA A 242 -23.32 -4.87 -19.92
N GLN A 243 -23.70 -5.13 -21.17
CA GLN A 243 -24.15 -6.45 -21.62
C GLN A 243 -23.08 -7.52 -21.43
N GLN A 244 -21.83 -7.19 -21.70
CA GLN A 244 -20.70 -8.11 -21.55
C GLN A 244 -20.41 -8.39 -20.06
N LEU A 245 -20.42 -7.35 -19.21
CA LEU A 245 -20.23 -7.49 -17.78
C LEU A 245 -21.39 -8.25 -17.12
N GLU A 246 -22.62 -8.04 -17.56
CA GLU A 246 -23.79 -8.81 -17.11
C GLU A 246 -23.66 -10.29 -17.46
N ALA A 247 -23.17 -10.62 -18.66
CA ALA A 247 -22.94 -12.01 -19.08
C ALA A 247 -21.89 -12.68 -18.18
N ILE A 248 -20.81 -12.00 -17.84
CA ILE A 248 -19.79 -12.49 -16.90
C ILE A 248 -20.44 -12.80 -15.55
N PHE A 249 -21.29 -11.90 -15.05
CA PHE A 249 -22.01 -12.13 -13.81
C PHE A 249 -22.90 -13.34 -13.85
N GLN A 250 -23.68 -13.51 -14.92
CA GLN A 250 -24.59 -14.66 -15.09
C GLN A 250 -23.84 -16.00 -15.12
N HIS A 251 -22.62 -16.03 -15.66
CA HIS A 251 -21.87 -17.27 -15.82
C HIS A 251 -20.93 -17.60 -14.66
N HIS A 252 -20.40 -16.60 -13.97
CA HIS A 252 -19.30 -16.78 -13.02
C HIS A 252 -19.58 -16.31 -11.59
N ALA A 253 -20.70 -15.61 -11.34
CA ALA A 253 -21.04 -15.20 -9.99
C ALA A 253 -21.48 -16.41 -9.14
N THR A 254 -21.00 -16.43 -7.91
CA THR A 254 -21.55 -17.26 -6.84
C THR A 254 -22.73 -16.52 -6.17
N SER A 255 -23.27 -17.09 -5.08
CA SER A 255 -24.26 -16.39 -4.25
C SER A 255 -23.77 -15.01 -3.74
N ASP A 256 -22.47 -14.85 -3.61
CA ASP A 256 -21.86 -13.63 -3.02
C ASP A 256 -21.40 -12.65 -4.09
N GLY A 257 -21.24 -13.09 -5.33
CA GLY A 257 -20.75 -12.31 -6.45
C GLY A 257 -19.63 -12.97 -7.24
N VAL A 258 -18.93 -12.18 -8.05
CA VAL A 258 -17.77 -12.62 -8.83
C VAL A 258 -16.51 -12.42 -8.01
N LEU A 259 -15.70 -13.48 -7.89
CA LEU A 259 -14.46 -13.46 -7.12
C LEU A 259 -13.27 -13.04 -7.98
N LEU A 260 -12.56 -12.02 -7.53
CA LEU A 260 -11.18 -11.72 -7.91
C LEU A 260 -10.22 -12.13 -6.79
N ARG A 261 -9.00 -12.47 -7.13
CA ARG A 261 -7.93 -12.74 -6.17
C ARG A 261 -6.80 -11.74 -6.38
N HIS A 262 -6.32 -11.22 -5.28
CA HIS A 262 -5.12 -10.39 -5.25
C HIS A 262 -4.10 -11.06 -4.35
N GLN A 263 -2.84 -10.71 -4.53
CA GLN A 263 -1.77 -11.15 -3.65
C GLN A 263 -1.06 -9.94 -3.07
N ARG A 264 -0.77 -9.98 -1.79
CA ARG A 264 0.00 -8.96 -1.08
C ARG A 264 1.21 -9.57 -0.41
N LEU A 265 2.32 -8.83 -0.43
CA LEU A 265 3.53 -9.20 0.27
C LEU A 265 3.51 -8.56 1.66
N LEU A 266 3.37 -9.39 2.69
CA LEU A 266 3.63 -9.03 4.09
C LEU A 266 5.08 -9.37 4.40
N TRP A 267 5.78 -8.47 5.08
CA TRP A 267 7.19 -8.68 5.38
C TRP A 267 7.60 -8.03 6.70
N LYS A 268 8.65 -8.58 7.28
CA LYS A 268 9.28 -8.07 8.50
C LYS A 268 10.78 -8.15 8.37
N VAL A 269 11.47 -7.15 8.91
CA VAL A 269 12.93 -7.08 9.01
C VAL A 269 13.30 -6.74 10.44
N ASN A 270 14.27 -7.46 11.02
CA ASN A 270 14.93 -7.02 12.25
C ASN A 270 16.20 -6.25 11.86
N ILE A 271 16.30 -5.01 12.31
CA ILE A 271 17.45 -4.16 11.98
C ILE A 271 18.62 -4.56 12.88
N PRO A 272 19.75 -5.00 12.31
CA PRO A 272 20.93 -5.30 13.09
C PRO A 272 21.59 -4.02 13.61
N LYS A 273 21.89 -3.98 14.89
CA LYS A 273 22.72 -2.97 15.54
C LYS A 273 23.56 -3.58 16.63
#